data_133e4350cd036ce2c3311175e111e851
#
_entry.id   133e4350cd036ce2c3311175e111e851
#
_cell.length_a   1.000
_cell.length_b   1.000
_cell.length_c   1.000
_cell.angle_alpha   90.00
_cell.angle_beta   90.00
_cell.angle_gamma   90.00
#
_symmetry.space_group_name_H-M   'P 1'
#
loop_
_entity.id
_entity.type
_entity.pdbx_description
1 polymer ?
#
loop_
_entity_poly.entity_id
_entity_poly.type
_entity_poly.pdbx_seq_one_letter_code
_entity_poly.pdbx_strand_id
1 'polypeptide(L)'
;MADQMIGLKVNEINKEQTMADIDKQTQIELEAAAFRTLTAHLLKRNDVQNIDIMNLAGFCRNCLSKWYLAAAKEKGLDITMDDAREEVYGM
;
A
#
# COMPACT_ATOMS: atom_id res chain seq x y z
N MET A 1 -6.00 -18.49 6.53
CA MET A 1 -5.67 -18.64 6.09
C MET A 1 -5.62 -18.46 5.77
N ALA A 2 -6.32 -18.36 6.07
CA ALA A 2 -6.21 -18.39 5.86
C ALA A 2 -6.53 -18.26 5.71
N ASP A 3 -6.66 -18.13 6.18
CA ASP A 3 -6.75 -18.19 5.95
C ASP A 3 -7.00 -18.05 5.86
N GLN A 4 -7.17 -17.96 6.32
CA GLN A 4 -7.12 -17.90 6.20
C GLN A 4 -7.28 -17.94 6.19
N MET A 5 -7.66 -17.90 6.40
CA MET A 5 -7.66 -17.99 6.32
C MET A 5 -7.76 -18.26 6.37
N ILE A 6 -8.34 -18.14 6.87
CA ILE A 6 -8.26 -18.44 6.79
C ILE A 6 -8.52 -18.92 6.81
N GLY A 7 -9.18 -18.94 7.16
CA GLY A 7 -9.07 -19.49 7.13
C GLY A 7 -9.56 -19.72 7.10
N LEU A 8 -10.22 -19.67 7.22
CA LEU A 8 -10.46 -19.79 6.97
C LEU A 8 -10.98 -20.02 6.78
N LYS A 9 -11.59 -20.11 6.99
CA LYS A 9 -11.97 -20.33 6.54
C LYS A 9 -12.47 -20.19 6.05
N VAL A 10 -13.07 -20.27 6.10
CA VAL A 10 -13.38 -20.16 5.40
C VAL A 10 -13.82 -20.07 4.86
N ASN A 11 -14.37 -20.25 4.83
CA ASN A 11 -14.82 -20.22 4.17
C ASN A 11 -15.42 -20.21 3.68
N GLU A 12 -15.60 -20.04 3.79
CA GLU A 12 -16.33 -20.11 3.30
C GLU A 12 -17.12 -19.60 3.13
N ILE A 13 -17.23 -19.58 3.27
CA ILE A 13 -18.03 -19.00 2.90
C ILE A 13 -18.47 -17.79 2.78
N ASN A 14 -18.10 -17.12 3.20
CA ASN A 14 -18.46 -16.01 2.96
C ASN A 14 -18.03 -15.30 1.81
N LYS A 15 -18.06 -15.69 0.78
CA LYS A 15 -17.69 -15.12 -0.45
C LYS A 15 -18.66 -14.08 -0.95
N GLU A 16 -19.77 -13.95 -0.32
CA GLU A 16 -20.70 -12.86 -0.60
C GLU A 16 -20.43 -11.62 0.21
N GLN A 17 -19.35 -11.62 0.97
CA GLN A 17 -19.01 -10.47 1.77
C GLN A 17 -18.67 -9.28 0.90
N THR A 18 -19.19 -8.10 1.23
CA THR A 18 -18.92 -6.88 0.49
C THR A 18 -18.12 -5.92 1.37
N MET A 19 -17.70 -4.81 0.80
CA MET A 19 -16.96 -3.81 1.57
C MET A 19 -17.79 -3.25 2.72
N ALA A 20 -19.12 -3.26 2.59
CA ALA A 20 -19.99 -2.78 3.67
C ALA A 20 -19.93 -3.69 4.89
N ASP A 21 -19.55 -4.96 4.69
CA ASP A 21 -19.48 -5.94 5.77
C ASP A 21 -18.13 -5.99 6.43
N ILE A 22 -17.14 -5.25 5.91
CA ILE A 22 -15.78 -5.27 6.41
C ILE A 22 -15.61 -4.14 7.42
N ASP A 23 -15.06 -4.45 8.58
CA ASP A 23 -14.88 -3.43 9.60
C ASP A 23 -13.71 -2.52 9.22
N LYS A 24 -13.60 -1.41 9.92
CA LYS A 24 -12.63 -0.37 9.60
C LYS A 24 -11.21 -0.89 9.70
N GLN A 25 -10.92 -1.67 10.74
CA GLN A 25 -9.57 -2.18 10.94
C GLN A 25 -9.18 -3.12 9.80
N THR A 26 -10.08 -3.99 9.39
CA THR A 26 -9.80 -4.90 8.28
C THR A 26 -9.58 -4.12 6.99
N GLN A 27 -10.37 -3.09 6.76
CA GLN A 27 -10.21 -2.26 5.56
C GLN A 27 -8.82 -1.62 5.54
N ILE A 28 -8.37 -1.10 6.67
CA ILE A 28 -7.04 -0.49 6.78
C ILE A 28 -5.96 -1.51 6.47
N GLU A 29 -6.13 -2.74 6.96
CA GLU A 29 -5.15 -3.79 6.73
C GLU A 29 -5.09 -4.19 5.26
N LEU A 30 -6.23 -4.23 4.59
CA LEU A 30 -6.26 -4.52 3.16
C LEU A 30 -5.56 -3.44 2.36
N GLU A 31 -5.81 -2.19 2.72
CA GLU A 31 -5.17 -1.06 2.04
C GLU A 31 -3.67 -1.08 2.26
N ALA A 32 -3.24 -1.40 3.47
CA ALA A 32 -1.81 -1.48 3.77
C ALA A 32 -1.16 -2.62 2.99
N ALA A 33 -1.83 -3.77 2.91
CA ALA A 33 -1.30 -4.91 2.18
C ALA A 33 -1.17 -4.59 0.69
N ALA A 34 -2.17 -3.92 0.13
CA ALA A 34 -2.15 -3.53 -1.27
C ALA A 34 -1.01 -2.55 -1.54
N PHE A 35 -0.81 -1.58 -0.65
CA PHE A 35 0.25 -0.61 -0.79
C PHE A 35 1.62 -1.30 -0.74
N ARG A 36 1.80 -2.23 0.19
CA ARG A 36 3.06 -2.96 0.30
C ARG A 36 3.34 -3.79 -0.93
N THR A 37 2.30 -4.37 -1.52
CA THR A 37 2.45 -5.11 -2.77
C THR A 37 2.88 -4.19 -3.89
N LEU A 38 2.28 -3.02 -3.98
CA LEU A 38 2.66 -2.03 -4.98
C LEU A 38 4.11 -1.62 -4.85
N THR A 39 4.53 -1.28 -3.63
CA THR A 39 5.91 -0.82 -3.43
C THR A 39 6.91 -1.93 -3.71
N ALA A 40 6.59 -3.17 -3.33
CA ALA A 40 7.47 -4.31 -3.63
C ALA A 40 7.57 -4.53 -5.12
N HIS A 41 6.46 -4.39 -5.84
CA HIS A 41 6.45 -4.53 -7.29
C HIS A 41 7.33 -3.46 -7.95
N LEU A 42 7.19 -2.23 -7.52
CA LEU A 42 7.97 -1.13 -8.08
C LEU A 42 9.45 -1.31 -7.80
N LEU A 43 9.79 -1.88 -6.66
CA LEU A 43 11.18 -2.16 -6.33
C LEU A 43 11.77 -3.20 -7.28
N LYS A 44 10.99 -4.21 -7.63
CA LYS A 44 11.43 -5.22 -8.59
C LYS A 44 11.58 -4.66 -10.00
N ARG A 45 10.76 -3.68 -10.35
CA ARG A 45 10.78 -3.08 -11.68
C ARG A 45 11.70 -1.88 -11.71
N ASN A 46 12.94 -2.08 -11.32
CA ASN A 46 13.91 -0.98 -11.37
C ASN A 46 14.33 -0.64 -12.80
N ASP A 47 13.88 -1.42 -13.77
CA ASP A 47 14.05 -1.09 -15.19
C ASP A 47 13.10 0.05 -15.61
N VAL A 48 12.06 0.32 -14.83
CA VAL A 48 11.09 1.39 -15.11
C VAL A 48 11.46 2.60 -14.26
N GLN A 49 11.79 3.68 -14.94
CA GLN A 49 12.18 4.90 -14.24
C GLN A 49 10.97 5.71 -13.82
N ASN A 50 11.19 6.61 -12.86
CA ASN A 50 10.10 7.44 -12.36
C ASN A 50 9.43 8.26 -13.45
N ILE A 51 10.22 8.74 -14.42
CA ILE A 51 9.64 9.52 -15.52
C ILE A 51 8.71 8.66 -16.36
N ASP A 52 9.03 7.38 -16.53
CA ASP A 52 8.19 6.47 -17.30
C ASP A 52 6.83 6.30 -16.61
N ILE A 53 6.85 6.08 -15.30
CA ILE A 53 5.62 5.92 -14.53
C ILE A 53 4.81 7.20 -14.58
N MET A 54 5.46 8.34 -14.40
CA MET A 54 4.78 9.63 -14.42
C MET A 54 4.07 9.87 -15.74
N ASN A 55 4.73 9.55 -16.86
CA ASN A 55 4.15 9.75 -18.17
C ASN A 55 2.96 8.86 -18.43
N LEU A 56 2.97 7.65 -17.89
CA LEU A 56 1.91 6.68 -18.15
C LEU A 56 0.78 6.75 -17.13
N ALA A 57 1.10 7.03 -15.88
CA ALA A 57 0.13 6.88 -14.79
C ALA A 57 -0.11 8.17 -14.02
N GLY A 58 0.66 9.21 -14.27
CA GLY A 58 0.46 10.49 -13.59
C GLY A 58 1.02 10.56 -12.19
N PHE A 59 1.79 9.56 -11.78
CA PHE A 59 2.48 9.58 -10.48
C PHE A 59 3.78 8.79 -10.63
N CYS A 60 4.62 8.85 -9.61
CA CYS A 60 5.86 8.07 -9.60
C CYS A 60 6.18 7.68 -8.17
N ARG A 61 7.30 6.97 -7.98
CA ARG A 61 7.71 6.53 -6.65
C ARG A 61 7.87 7.70 -5.69
N ASN A 62 8.40 8.80 -6.19
CA ASN A 62 8.57 10.00 -5.37
C ASN A 62 7.22 10.57 -4.94
N CYS A 63 6.22 10.51 -5.81
CA CYS A 63 4.88 10.95 -5.45
C CYS A 63 4.29 10.09 -4.34
N LEU A 64 4.52 8.78 -4.40
CA LEU A 64 4.08 7.88 -3.33
C LEU A 64 4.74 8.26 -2.00
N SER A 65 6.03 8.61 -2.05
CA SER A 65 6.74 9.04 -0.85
C SER A 65 6.14 10.32 -0.28
N LYS A 66 5.75 11.25 -1.14
CA LYS A 66 5.11 12.48 -0.70
C LYS A 66 3.76 12.22 -0.06
N TRP A 67 2.99 11.31 -0.63
CA TRP A 67 1.69 10.94 -0.06
C TRP A 67 1.86 10.25 1.28
N TYR A 68 2.88 9.41 1.41
CA TYR A 68 3.20 8.75 2.67
C TYR A 68 3.56 9.79 3.73
N LEU A 69 4.40 10.74 3.35
CA LEU A 69 4.80 11.82 4.27
C LEU A 69 3.60 12.64 4.70
N ALA A 70 2.71 12.97 3.77
CA ALA A 70 1.51 13.75 4.09
C ALA A 70 0.63 13.01 5.08
N ALA A 71 0.46 11.70 4.88
CA ALA A 71 -0.34 10.88 5.78
C ALA A 71 0.29 10.84 7.18
N ALA A 72 1.62 10.75 7.24
CA ALA A 72 2.32 10.75 8.53
C ALA A 72 2.10 12.07 9.26
N LYS A 73 2.14 13.17 8.54
CA LYS A 73 1.94 14.49 9.15
C LYS A 73 0.53 14.65 9.71
N GLU A 74 -0.45 14.09 9.00
CA GLU A 74 -1.82 14.13 9.49
C GLU A 74 -1.99 13.35 10.78
N LYS A 75 -1.15 12.36 11.00
CA LYS A 75 -1.15 11.58 12.23
C LYS A 75 -0.30 12.22 13.32
N GLY A 76 0.31 13.37 13.05
CA GLY A 76 1.15 14.04 14.01
C GLY A 76 2.55 13.46 14.11
N LEU A 77 2.95 12.67 13.14
CA LEU A 77 4.28 12.08 13.13
C LEU A 77 5.27 13.04 12.46
N ASP A 78 6.47 13.08 13.00
CA ASP A 78 7.51 13.99 12.52
C ASP A 78 8.60 13.19 11.82
N ILE A 79 8.30 12.74 10.59
CA ILE A 79 9.27 12.02 9.78
C ILE A 79 9.72 12.94 8.65
N THR A 80 10.88 12.62 8.06
CA THR A 80 11.43 13.40 6.97
C THR A 80 11.04 12.80 5.63
N MET A 81 11.29 13.55 4.57
CA MET A 81 11.08 13.02 3.22
C MET A 81 12.00 11.84 2.95
N ASP A 82 13.22 11.86 3.51
CA ASP A 82 14.13 10.72 3.36
C ASP A 82 13.57 9.48 4.03
N ASP A 83 12.96 9.63 5.21
CA ASP A 83 12.30 8.51 5.88
C ASP A 83 11.19 7.93 5.00
N ALA A 84 10.41 8.80 4.39
CA ALA A 84 9.31 8.37 3.52
C ALA A 84 9.83 7.64 2.29
N ARG A 85 10.91 8.15 1.69
CA ARG A 85 11.52 7.49 0.53
C ARG A 85 12.05 6.12 0.89
N GLU A 86 12.68 6.01 2.06
CA GLU A 86 13.21 4.74 2.53
C GLU A 86 12.08 3.71 2.66
N GLU A 87 10.97 4.14 3.21
CA GLU A 87 9.83 3.26 3.43
C GLU A 87 9.17 2.83 2.12
N VAL A 88 9.09 3.74 1.16
CA VAL A 88 8.36 3.50 -0.07
C VAL A 88 9.20 2.76 -1.09
N TYR A 89 10.45 3.16 -1.30
CA TYR A 89 11.27 2.50 -2.31
C TYR A 89 12.71 2.23 -1.89
N GLY A 90 12.97 2.23 -0.61
CA GLY A 90 14.21 1.70 -0.08
C GLY A 90 15.44 2.53 -0.35
N MET A 91 15.28 3.82 -0.46
CA MET A 91 16.40 4.71 -0.73
C MET A 91 16.97 5.28 0.55
#